data_a3bde67cccb97b4a6d4adb211bfd9be6
#
_entry.id   a3bde67cccb97b4a6d4adb211bfd9be6
#
_cell.length_a   1.000
_cell.length_b   1.000
_cell.length_c   1.000
_cell.angle_alpha   90.00
_cell.angle_beta   90.00
_cell.angle_gamma   90.00
#
_symmetry.space_group_name_H-M   'P 1'
#
loop_
_entity.id
_entity.type
_entity.pdbx_description
1 polymer ?
#
loop_
_entity_poly.entity_id
_entity_poly.type
_entity_poly.pdbx_seq_one_letter_code
_entity_poly.pdbx_strand_id
1 'polypeptide(L)'
;MNPKEMKKQLQNHFCHRIELHTHSKPMSNCSSAEPKELVAKYKELGYSAVTLANHFIYNAGETAEEYVDRFLRDFREAEAEGERLGIKVYLAAEIRFTENVNDYLLFGVDKQMLIDIYNLLPEGIENFRKAYAMPDSVLVWAHPKRDRMTPIDPALVDGVESFNLHSGQFGRIGLTALMALEHDVKIITAGSDVHSTKGEGLGVSAVRLQELPEDSFGLAKVLRDGDYVLEIGRNHIVLP
;
A
#
# COMPACT_ATOMS: atom_id res chain seq x y z
N MET A 1 31.41 -8.14 -10.07
CA MET A 1 30.25 -7.48 -10.73
C MET A 1 30.24 -6.02 -10.32
N ASN A 2 30.12 -5.12 -11.28
CA ASN A 2 30.02 -3.69 -10.96
C ASN A 2 28.56 -3.29 -10.60
N PRO A 3 28.34 -2.13 -9.95
CA PRO A 3 27.00 -1.72 -9.52
C PRO A 3 25.97 -1.64 -10.65
N LYS A 4 26.36 -1.28 -11.87
CA LYS A 4 25.45 -1.20 -13.02
C LYS A 4 24.99 -2.58 -13.48
N GLU A 5 25.89 -3.54 -13.48
CA GLU A 5 25.58 -4.94 -13.81
C GLU A 5 24.67 -5.56 -12.76
N MET A 6 24.98 -5.34 -11.48
CA MET A 6 24.14 -5.80 -10.36
C MET A 6 22.71 -5.25 -10.46
N LYS A 7 22.56 -3.95 -10.67
CA LYS A 7 21.25 -3.33 -10.85
C LYS A 7 20.48 -3.96 -12.00
N LYS A 8 21.13 -4.17 -13.17
CA LYS A 8 20.48 -4.80 -14.32
C LYS A 8 20.04 -6.23 -14.03
N GLN A 9 20.86 -7.01 -13.28
CA GLN A 9 20.48 -8.34 -12.87
C GLN A 9 19.27 -8.36 -11.94
N LEU A 10 19.24 -7.47 -10.93
CA LEU A 10 18.10 -7.32 -10.03
C LEU A 10 16.83 -6.91 -10.80
N GLN A 11 16.92 -5.96 -11.72
CA GLN A 11 15.78 -5.55 -12.54
C GLN A 11 15.26 -6.65 -13.46
N ASN A 12 16.14 -7.52 -13.96
CA ASN A 12 15.74 -8.66 -14.79
C ASN A 12 15.13 -9.79 -13.95
N HIS A 13 15.66 -10.02 -12.76
CA HIS A 13 15.17 -11.06 -11.84
C HIS A 13 13.81 -10.64 -11.25
N PHE A 14 13.72 -9.44 -10.70
CA PHE A 14 12.49 -8.85 -10.19
C PHE A 14 11.84 -8.02 -11.29
N CYS A 15 11.26 -8.67 -12.30
CA CYS A 15 10.82 -8.02 -13.54
C CYS A 15 9.43 -7.36 -13.43
N HIS A 16 8.60 -7.75 -12.48
CA HIS A 16 7.26 -7.23 -12.29
C HIS A 16 7.25 -6.01 -11.36
N ARG A 17 6.76 -4.88 -11.86
CA ARG A 17 6.62 -3.62 -11.12
C ARG A 17 5.21 -3.52 -10.55
N ILE A 18 5.08 -3.31 -9.26
CA ILE A 18 3.82 -3.14 -8.56
C ILE A 18 3.83 -1.82 -7.81
N GLU A 19 2.79 -1.01 -7.98
CA GLU A 19 2.53 0.14 -7.10
C GLU A 19 1.71 -0.31 -5.90
N LEU A 20 2.15 0.02 -4.68
CA LEU A 20 1.49 -0.45 -3.46
C LEU A 20 0.54 0.56 -2.82
N HIS A 21 0.60 1.86 -3.17
CA HIS A 21 -0.14 2.88 -2.46
C HIS A 21 -0.79 3.87 -3.43
N THR A 22 -2.06 3.62 -3.74
CA THR A 22 -2.85 4.49 -4.62
C THR A 22 -4.26 4.69 -4.12
N HIS A 23 -4.83 5.84 -4.46
CA HIS A 23 -6.18 6.22 -4.09
C HIS A 23 -7.04 6.57 -5.29
N SER A 24 -8.32 6.22 -5.23
CA SER A 24 -9.34 6.61 -6.21
C SER A 24 -10.54 7.28 -5.56
N LYS A 25 -11.26 8.08 -6.33
CA LYS A 25 -12.58 8.58 -5.97
C LYS A 25 -13.67 7.65 -6.48
N PRO A 26 -14.87 7.63 -5.89
CA PRO A 26 -15.32 8.53 -4.80
C PRO A 26 -14.90 8.05 -3.40
N MET A 27 -14.28 6.87 -3.26
CA MET A 27 -14.00 6.31 -1.93
C MET A 27 -13.02 7.17 -1.14
N SER A 28 -11.90 7.57 -1.75
CA SER A 28 -10.94 8.51 -1.16
C SER A 28 -11.25 9.93 -1.65
N ASN A 29 -11.94 10.73 -0.84
CA ASN A 29 -12.36 12.10 -1.19
C ASN A 29 -11.19 13.05 -1.54
N CYS A 30 -9.98 12.76 -1.10
CA CYS A 30 -8.77 13.50 -1.43
C CYS A 30 -8.24 13.18 -2.84
N SER A 31 -8.72 12.10 -3.47
CA SER A 31 -8.31 11.71 -4.82
C SER A 31 -9.18 12.38 -5.90
N SER A 32 -8.56 12.69 -7.03
CA SER A 32 -9.22 13.09 -8.27
C SER A 32 -9.21 11.98 -9.33
N ALA A 33 -8.54 10.86 -9.05
CA ALA A 33 -8.38 9.74 -9.97
C ALA A 33 -9.61 8.84 -9.97
N GLU A 34 -10.20 8.57 -11.14
CA GLU A 34 -11.18 7.50 -11.29
C GLU A 34 -10.47 6.14 -11.30
N PRO A 35 -11.08 5.05 -10.75
CA PRO A 35 -10.45 3.73 -10.69
C PRO A 35 -9.90 3.25 -12.03
N LYS A 36 -10.70 3.34 -13.09
CA LYS A 36 -10.31 2.92 -14.45
C LYS A 36 -9.17 3.74 -15.04
N GLU A 37 -9.21 5.06 -14.85
CA GLU A 37 -8.16 5.96 -15.33
C GLU A 37 -6.83 5.69 -14.63
N LEU A 38 -6.88 5.41 -13.33
CA LEU A 38 -5.71 5.06 -12.53
C LEU A 38 -5.05 3.79 -13.06
N VAL A 39 -5.82 2.72 -13.24
CA VAL A 39 -5.33 1.43 -13.76
C VAL A 39 -4.75 1.59 -15.17
N ALA A 40 -5.46 2.28 -16.08
CA ALA A 40 -4.98 2.54 -17.43
C ALA A 40 -3.65 3.30 -17.41
N LYS A 41 -3.51 4.28 -16.50
CA LYS A 41 -2.29 5.07 -16.38
C LYS A 41 -1.11 4.26 -15.89
N TYR A 42 -1.27 3.39 -14.90
CA TYR A 42 -0.21 2.50 -14.46
C TYR A 42 0.18 1.47 -15.52
N LYS A 43 -0.78 1.00 -16.33
CA LYS A 43 -0.48 0.16 -17.51
C LYS A 43 0.39 0.89 -18.52
N GLU A 44 0.07 2.16 -18.87
CA GLU A 44 0.88 3.00 -19.75
C GLU A 44 2.30 3.20 -19.22
N LEU A 45 2.47 3.32 -17.89
CA LEU A 45 3.76 3.47 -17.23
C LEU A 45 4.56 2.16 -17.13
N GLY A 46 4.03 1.05 -17.67
CA GLY A 46 4.72 -0.24 -17.71
C GLY A 46 4.70 -0.99 -16.38
N TYR A 47 3.69 -0.77 -15.54
CA TYR A 47 3.48 -1.57 -14.34
C TYR A 47 2.79 -2.89 -14.69
N SER A 48 3.14 -3.93 -13.95
CA SER A 48 2.50 -5.25 -14.03
C SER A 48 1.28 -5.34 -13.13
N ALA A 49 1.28 -4.56 -12.04
CA ALA A 49 0.14 -4.47 -11.14
C ALA A 49 0.07 -3.11 -10.43
N VAL A 50 -1.13 -2.82 -9.93
CA VAL A 50 -1.41 -1.68 -9.05
C VAL A 50 -2.24 -2.16 -7.87
N THR A 51 -1.95 -1.62 -6.69
CA THR A 51 -2.74 -1.88 -5.48
C THR A 51 -3.64 -0.69 -5.22
N LEU A 52 -4.94 -0.92 -5.16
CA LEU A 52 -5.89 0.11 -4.74
C LEU A 52 -6.03 0.05 -3.21
N ALA A 53 -5.48 1.08 -2.54
CA ALA A 53 -5.42 1.20 -1.09
C ALA A 53 -6.22 2.43 -0.62
N ASN A 54 -7.49 2.50 -1.01
CA ASN A 54 -8.36 3.60 -0.62
C ASN A 54 -8.45 3.75 0.91
N HIS A 55 -8.71 4.98 1.37
CA HIS A 55 -8.93 5.24 2.79
C HIS A 55 -10.10 4.42 3.34
N PHE A 56 -9.83 3.75 4.45
CA PHE A 56 -10.77 2.92 5.17
C PHE A 56 -10.93 3.48 6.59
N ILE A 57 -11.95 4.34 6.76
CA ILE A 57 -12.12 5.19 7.95
C ILE A 57 -13.51 4.95 8.53
N TYR A 58 -13.59 4.83 9.86
CA TYR A 58 -14.86 4.65 10.55
C TYR A 58 -15.82 5.82 10.32
N ASN A 59 -17.06 5.49 9.98
CA ASN A 59 -18.17 6.42 9.84
C ASN A 59 -19.39 5.91 10.65
N ALA A 60 -19.67 6.54 11.77
CA ALA A 60 -20.75 6.13 12.65
C ALA A 60 -22.16 6.17 12.02
N GLY A 61 -22.31 6.76 10.83
CA GLY A 61 -23.57 6.82 10.09
C GLY A 61 -23.85 5.66 9.14
N GLU A 62 -22.91 4.68 9.03
CA GLU A 62 -23.03 3.52 8.13
C GLU A 62 -22.78 2.23 8.91
N THR A 63 -23.46 1.14 8.53
CA THR A 63 -23.11 -0.20 8.98
C THR A 63 -21.80 -0.66 8.31
N ALA A 64 -21.14 -1.67 8.88
CA ALA A 64 -19.91 -2.21 8.30
C ALA A 64 -20.15 -2.76 6.88
N GLU A 65 -21.27 -3.44 6.67
CA GLU A 65 -21.64 -4.02 5.37
C GLU A 65 -21.86 -2.92 4.31
N GLU A 66 -22.61 -1.87 4.66
CA GLU A 66 -22.86 -0.74 3.72
C GLU A 66 -21.57 -0.03 3.36
N TYR A 67 -20.71 0.23 4.35
CA TYR A 67 -19.43 0.89 4.14
C TYR A 67 -18.49 0.03 3.26
N VAL A 68 -18.35 -1.24 3.58
CA VAL A 68 -17.47 -2.17 2.83
C VAL A 68 -18.00 -2.41 1.42
N ASP A 69 -19.30 -2.53 1.21
CA ASP A 69 -19.88 -2.66 -0.14
C ASP A 69 -19.62 -1.41 -0.99
N ARG A 70 -19.64 -0.23 -0.38
CA ARG A 70 -19.27 1.04 -1.02
C ARG A 70 -17.77 1.11 -1.29
N PHE A 71 -16.93 0.71 -0.34
CA PHE A 71 -15.48 0.65 -0.48
C PHE A 71 -15.04 -0.25 -1.63
N LEU A 72 -15.63 -1.43 -1.75
CA LEU A 72 -15.31 -2.41 -2.78
C LEU A 72 -15.81 -2.04 -4.19
N ARG A 73 -16.65 -1.01 -4.36
CA ARG A 73 -17.07 -0.58 -5.71
C ARG A 73 -15.91 -0.08 -6.54
N ASP A 74 -15.08 0.79 -5.98
CA ASP A 74 -13.89 1.32 -6.66
C ASP A 74 -12.93 0.20 -7.04
N PHE A 75 -12.72 -0.76 -6.13
CA PHE A 75 -11.89 -1.93 -6.40
C PHE A 75 -12.43 -2.78 -7.55
N ARG A 76 -13.72 -3.11 -7.55
CA ARG A 76 -14.34 -3.91 -8.64
C ARG A 76 -14.25 -3.21 -9.99
N GLU A 77 -14.38 -1.88 -10.01
CA GLU A 77 -14.19 -1.10 -11.25
C GLU A 77 -12.74 -1.11 -11.73
N ALA A 78 -11.79 -0.97 -10.81
CA ALA A 78 -10.37 -1.05 -11.11
C ALA A 78 -9.97 -2.45 -11.59
N GLU A 79 -10.44 -3.50 -10.92
CA GLU A 79 -10.18 -4.90 -11.24
C GLU A 79 -10.67 -5.25 -12.64
N ALA A 80 -11.93 -4.91 -12.97
CA ALA A 80 -12.51 -5.13 -14.29
C ALA A 80 -11.73 -4.42 -15.42
N GLU A 81 -11.26 -3.20 -15.16
CA GLU A 81 -10.39 -2.48 -16.10
C GLU A 81 -9.02 -3.13 -16.20
N GLY A 82 -8.48 -3.60 -15.07
CA GLY A 82 -7.22 -4.36 -15.03
C GLY A 82 -7.26 -5.62 -15.89
N GLU A 83 -8.33 -6.40 -15.77
CA GLU A 83 -8.57 -7.59 -16.61
C GLU A 83 -8.60 -7.22 -18.10
N ARG A 84 -9.33 -6.16 -18.46
CA ARG A 84 -9.44 -5.67 -19.85
C ARG A 84 -8.09 -5.25 -20.43
N LEU A 85 -7.21 -4.63 -19.62
CA LEU A 85 -5.92 -4.10 -20.05
C LEU A 85 -4.75 -5.07 -19.86
N GLY A 86 -4.96 -6.20 -19.17
CA GLY A 86 -3.90 -7.13 -18.82
C GLY A 86 -2.88 -6.54 -17.83
N ILE A 87 -3.38 -5.85 -16.81
CA ILE A 87 -2.63 -5.42 -15.62
C ILE A 87 -3.36 -5.90 -14.37
N LYS A 88 -2.65 -6.45 -13.40
CA LYS A 88 -3.28 -6.96 -12.18
C LYS A 88 -3.66 -5.83 -11.24
N VAL A 89 -4.79 -5.98 -10.54
CA VAL A 89 -5.21 -5.04 -9.49
C VAL A 89 -5.33 -5.81 -8.19
N TYR A 90 -4.63 -5.33 -7.14
CA TYR A 90 -4.72 -5.92 -5.80
C TYR A 90 -5.59 -5.06 -4.89
N LEU A 91 -6.40 -5.74 -4.08
CA LEU A 91 -7.16 -5.11 -3.00
C LEU A 91 -6.23 -4.86 -1.82
N ALA A 92 -6.23 -3.63 -1.32
CA ALA A 92 -5.70 -3.26 -0.02
C ALA A 92 -6.61 -2.19 0.61
N ALA A 93 -6.33 -1.80 1.84
CA ALA A 93 -7.01 -0.71 2.50
C ALA A 93 -5.99 0.15 3.24
N GLU A 94 -6.10 1.47 3.13
CA GLU A 94 -5.40 2.37 4.03
C GLU A 94 -6.31 2.66 5.22
N ILE A 95 -6.14 1.89 6.29
CA ILE A 95 -6.99 1.98 7.48
C ILE A 95 -6.53 3.09 8.42
N ARG A 96 -7.51 3.76 9.04
CA ARG A 96 -7.27 4.76 10.09
C ARG A 96 -8.12 4.42 11.31
N PHE A 97 -7.44 4.20 12.44
CA PHE A 97 -8.11 4.09 13.73
C PHE A 97 -8.56 5.48 14.21
N THR A 98 -9.61 5.52 15.03
CA THR A 98 -10.19 6.82 15.45
C THR A 98 -9.35 7.57 16.49
N GLU A 99 -8.35 6.93 17.09
CA GLU A 99 -7.53 7.47 18.17
C GLU A 99 -6.55 8.58 17.74
N ASN A 100 -6.12 8.57 16.45
CA ASN A 100 -5.18 9.55 15.91
C ASN A 100 -5.28 9.63 14.37
N VAL A 101 -4.34 10.33 13.74
CA VAL A 101 -4.32 10.55 12.28
C VAL A 101 -3.38 9.61 11.52
N ASN A 102 -2.86 8.59 12.18
CA ASN A 102 -1.99 7.61 11.52
C ASN A 102 -2.77 6.75 10.55
N ASP A 103 -2.15 6.46 9.43
CA ASP A 103 -2.67 5.57 8.41
C ASP A 103 -1.83 4.29 8.34
N TYR A 104 -2.49 3.20 7.99
CA TYR A 104 -1.87 1.88 7.91
C TYR A 104 -2.34 1.16 6.65
N LEU A 105 -1.39 0.77 5.80
CA LEU A 105 -1.68 -0.07 4.63
C LEU A 105 -1.87 -1.52 5.07
N LEU A 106 -3.00 -2.09 4.75
CA LEU A 106 -3.35 -3.47 5.04
C LEU A 106 -3.42 -4.26 3.75
N PHE A 107 -2.51 -5.22 3.60
CA PHE A 107 -2.44 -6.18 2.49
C PHE A 107 -2.88 -7.56 2.96
N GLY A 108 -3.47 -8.36 2.06
CA GLY A 108 -4.04 -9.66 2.42
C GLY A 108 -5.38 -9.49 3.10
N VAL A 109 -6.37 -8.97 2.37
CA VAL A 109 -7.73 -8.73 2.89
C VAL A 109 -8.78 -9.23 1.92
N ASP A 110 -9.92 -9.61 2.49
CA ASP A 110 -11.16 -9.90 1.79
C ASP A 110 -12.34 -9.10 2.37
N LYS A 111 -13.51 -9.29 1.78
CA LYS A 111 -14.72 -8.57 2.19
C LYS A 111 -15.06 -8.80 3.66
N GLN A 112 -15.00 -10.06 4.13
CA GLN A 112 -15.40 -10.39 5.49
C GLN A 112 -14.43 -9.78 6.51
N MET A 113 -13.14 -9.87 6.25
CA MET A 113 -12.13 -9.23 7.09
C MET A 113 -12.33 -7.72 7.17
N LEU A 114 -12.65 -7.05 6.07
CA LEU A 114 -12.92 -5.62 6.08
C LEU A 114 -14.15 -5.28 6.94
N ILE A 115 -15.22 -6.09 6.92
CA ILE A 115 -16.38 -5.93 7.80
C ILE A 115 -15.98 -6.05 9.27
N ASP A 116 -15.23 -7.08 9.61
CA ASP A 116 -14.77 -7.32 10.98
C ASP A 116 -13.87 -6.16 11.47
N ILE A 117 -12.91 -5.74 10.63
CA ILE A 117 -11.98 -4.65 10.92
C ILE A 117 -12.69 -3.32 11.10
N TYR A 118 -13.69 -3.02 10.26
CA TYR A 118 -14.46 -1.77 10.36
C TYR A 118 -15.03 -1.56 11.77
N ASN A 119 -15.58 -2.60 12.37
CA ASN A 119 -16.14 -2.56 13.70
C ASN A 119 -15.10 -2.37 14.80
N LEU A 120 -13.83 -2.64 14.52
CA LEU A 120 -12.70 -2.51 15.45
C LEU A 120 -11.93 -1.20 15.31
N LEU A 121 -12.17 -0.42 14.25
CA LEU A 121 -11.47 0.87 14.04
C LEU A 121 -11.63 1.85 15.23
N PRO A 122 -12.78 1.92 15.94
CA PRO A 122 -12.92 2.77 17.11
C PRO A 122 -12.07 2.36 18.32
N GLU A 123 -11.58 1.12 18.37
CA GLU A 123 -10.88 0.56 19.53
C GLU A 123 -9.39 0.96 19.59
N GLY A 124 -8.86 1.55 18.50
CA GLY A 124 -7.44 1.88 18.35
C GLY A 124 -6.55 0.67 18.04
N ILE A 125 -5.34 0.97 17.56
CA ILE A 125 -4.43 -0.07 17.03
C ILE A 125 -4.03 -1.11 18.08
N GLU A 126 -3.79 -0.72 19.33
CA GLU A 126 -3.37 -1.67 20.38
C GLU A 126 -4.46 -2.71 20.68
N ASN A 127 -5.72 -2.27 20.82
CA ASN A 127 -6.83 -3.16 21.08
C ASN A 127 -7.17 -4.00 19.85
N PHE A 128 -7.12 -3.40 18.67
CA PHE A 128 -7.27 -4.10 17.40
C PHE A 128 -6.28 -5.28 17.28
N ARG A 129 -4.98 -5.05 17.50
CA ARG A 129 -3.96 -6.13 17.44
C ARG A 129 -4.14 -7.23 18.47
N LYS A 130 -4.73 -6.92 19.62
CA LYS A 130 -5.08 -7.93 20.65
C LYS A 130 -6.33 -8.73 20.30
N ALA A 131 -7.31 -8.07 19.67
CA ALA A 131 -8.62 -8.65 19.40
C ALA A 131 -8.69 -9.42 18.08
N TYR A 132 -7.87 -9.06 17.08
CA TYR A 132 -8.00 -9.58 15.73
C TYR A 132 -6.69 -10.13 15.18
N ALA A 133 -6.62 -11.46 15.05
CA ALA A 133 -5.48 -12.15 14.46
C ALA A 133 -5.55 -12.15 12.92
N MET A 134 -4.49 -11.73 12.26
CA MET A 134 -4.39 -11.66 10.81
C MET A 134 -3.10 -12.37 10.33
N PRO A 135 -2.99 -13.70 10.45
CA PRO A 135 -1.74 -14.41 10.17
C PRO A 135 -1.31 -14.34 8.70
N ASP A 136 -2.26 -14.16 7.79
CA ASP A 136 -2.03 -14.12 6.35
C ASP A 136 -2.00 -12.69 5.77
N SER A 137 -2.18 -11.67 6.61
CA SER A 137 -2.16 -10.27 6.26
C SER A 137 -0.86 -9.58 6.69
N VAL A 138 -0.61 -8.40 6.16
CA VAL A 138 0.51 -7.52 6.55
C VAL A 138 -0.04 -6.12 6.80
N LEU A 139 0.22 -5.59 8.01
CA LEU A 139 -0.11 -4.22 8.40
C LEU A 139 1.15 -3.35 8.36
N VAL A 140 1.20 -2.41 7.45
CA VAL A 140 2.34 -1.51 7.23
C VAL A 140 1.98 -0.10 7.70
N TRP A 141 2.78 0.48 8.59
CA TRP A 141 2.58 1.87 8.99
C TRP A 141 2.92 2.79 7.81
N ALA A 142 1.90 3.43 7.24
CA ALA A 142 2.04 4.34 6.11
C ALA A 142 2.73 5.63 6.56
N HIS A 143 3.68 6.12 5.76
CA HIS A 143 4.37 7.42 5.93
C HIS A 143 4.58 7.87 7.39
N PRO A 144 5.19 7.06 8.28
CA PRO A 144 5.17 7.23 9.74
C PRO A 144 5.86 8.50 10.25
N LYS A 145 6.68 9.15 9.44
CA LYS A 145 7.39 10.39 9.78
C LYS A 145 6.85 11.63 9.06
N ARG A 146 5.70 11.51 8.38
CA ARG A 146 4.98 12.67 7.82
C ARG A 146 4.55 13.61 8.95
N ASP A 147 4.36 14.90 8.64
CA ASP A 147 3.86 15.86 9.62
C ASP A 147 2.51 15.42 10.20
N ARG A 148 2.33 15.65 11.50
CA ARG A 148 1.15 15.30 12.32
C ARG A 148 1.01 13.82 12.67
N MET A 149 1.85 12.90 12.17
CA MET A 149 1.80 11.50 12.60
C MET A 149 2.14 11.37 14.08
N THR A 150 1.36 10.56 14.77
CA THR A 150 1.55 10.26 16.21
C THR A 150 2.50 9.08 16.34
N PRO A 151 3.58 9.18 17.13
CA PRO A 151 4.44 8.03 17.40
C PRO A 151 3.65 6.89 18.05
N ILE A 152 3.88 5.68 17.56
CA ILE A 152 3.37 4.42 18.14
C ILE A 152 4.53 3.47 18.43
N ASP A 153 4.27 2.40 19.17
CA ASP A 153 5.20 1.29 19.29
C ASP A 153 5.29 0.56 17.93
N PRO A 154 6.45 0.50 17.27
CA PRO A 154 6.61 -0.21 15.99
C PRO A 154 6.30 -1.71 16.04
N ALA A 155 6.30 -2.32 17.22
CA ALA A 155 5.88 -3.72 17.41
C ALA A 155 4.39 -3.96 17.11
N LEU A 156 3.58 -2.90 17.00
CA LEU A 156 2.16 -2.98 16.65
C LEU A 156 1.94 -3.16 15.14
N VAL A 157 2.98 -3.02 14.30
CA VAL A 157 2.89 -3.17 12.86
C VAL A 157 3.86 -4.23 12.35
N ASP A 158 3.58 -4.79 11.19
CA ASP A 158 4.44 -5.81 10.58
C ASP A 158 5.54 -5.15 9.71
N GLY A 159 5.31 -3.92 9.26
CA GLY A 159 6.22 -3.18 8.41
C GLY A 159 6.03 -1.67 8.45
N VAL A 160 6.89 -0.96 7.71
CA VAL A 160 6.78 0.50 7.52
C VAL A 160 6.96 0.89 6.07
N GLU A 161 6.19 1.87 5.62
CA GLU A 161 6.39 2.51 4.34
C GLU A 161 7.52 3.54 4.45
N SER A 162 8.77 3.08 4.29
CA SER A 162 9.94 3.96 4.39
C SER A 162 10.02 4.94 3.24
N PHE A 163 9.57 4.56 2.07
CA PHE A 163 9.64 5.37 0.86
C PHE A 163 8.26 5.80 0.40
N ASN A 164 7.58 6.64 1.19
CA ASN A 164 6.40 7.33 0.68
C ASN A 164 6.85 8.51 -0.19
N LEU A 165 6.48 8.48 -1.47
CA LEU A 165 6.92 9.43 -2.49
C LEU A 165 5.82 10.39 -2.93
N HIS A 166 4.88 10.70 -2.04
CA HIS A 166 3.83 11.69 -2.30
C HIS A 166 4.42 13.05 -2.67
N SER A 167 4.06 13.58 -3.84
CA SER A 167 4.67 14.80 -4.40
C SER A 167 4.42 16.08 -3.60
N GLY A 168 3.40 16.10 -2.75
CA GLY A 168 3.02 17.26 -1.92
C GLY A 168 3.34 17.10 -0.43
N GLN A 169 4.04 16.06 0.01
CA GLN A 169 4.29 15.77 1.42
C GLN A 169 5.74 15.38 1.68
N PHE A 170 6.23 15.69 2.87
CA PHE A 170 7.58 15.32 3.29
C PHE A 170 7.55 13.98 4.06
N GLY A 171 7.88 12.88 3.38
CA GLY A 171 7.90 11.53 3.97
C GLY A 171 9.05 11.27 4.95
N ARG A 172 10.06 12.15 5.02
CA ARG A 172 11.25 12.01 5.88
C ARG A 172 11.86 10.61 5.83
N ILE A 173 12.08 10.12 4.63
CA ILE A 173 12.55 8.75 4.31
C ILE A 173 13.71 8.32 5.21
N GLY A 174 14.73 9.15 5.39
CA GLY A 174 15.90 8.83 6.23
C GLY A 174 15.53 8.58 7.69
N LEU A 175 14.58 9.33 8.26
CA LEU A 175 14.13 9.12 9.64
C LEU A 175 13.27 7.86 9.79
N THR A 176 12.48 7.53 8.77
CA THR A 176 11.71 6.29 8.75
C THR A 176 12.64 5.08 8.64
N ALA A 177 13.64 5.13 7.75
CA ALA A 177 14.63 4.06 7.62
C ALA A 177 15.44 3.85 8.92
N LEU A 178 15.84 4.94 9.60
CA LEU A 178 16.50 4.84 10.89
C LEU A 178 15.61 4.19 11.95
N MET A 179 14.35 4.60 12.06
CA MET A 179 13.38 4.00 12.97
C MET A 179 13.20 2.51 12.68
N ALA A 180 13.07 2.13 11.42
CA ALA A 180 12.94 0.73 11.03
C ALA A 180 14.15 -0.10 11.49
N LEU A 181 15.35 0.43 11.29
CA LEU A 181 16.60 -0.22 11.74
C LEU A 181 16.67 -0.33 13.27
N GLU A 182 16.37 0.75 14.02
CA GLU A 182 16.43 0.78 15.48
C GLU A 182 15.45 -0.19 16.15
N HIS A 183 14.31 -0.46 15.51
CA HIS A 183 13.27 -1.35 16.02
C HIS A 183 13.20 -2.71 15.29
N ASP A 184 14.20 -3.03 14.46
CA ASP A 184 14.30 -4.30 13.73
C ASP A 184 13.05 -4.63 12.90
N VAL A 185 12.41 -3.61 12.30
CA VAL A 185 11.25 -3.78 11.44
C VAL A 185 11.68 -4.46 10.13
N LYS A 186 11.09 -5.60 9.81
CA LYS A 186 11.55 -6.45 8.71
C LYS A 186 10.94 -6.11 7.35
N ILE A 187 9.72 -5.59 7.33
CA ILE A 187 9.02 -5.29 6.09
C ILE A 187 9.15 -3.79 5.80
N ILE A 188 9.88 -3.47 4.74
CA ILE A 188 10.08 -2.09 4.27
C ILE A 188 9.41 -1.95 2.91
N THR A 189 8.47 -1.03 2.78
CA THR A 189 7.76 -0.79 1.52
C THR A 189 8.05 0.57 0.92
N ALA A 190 7.62 0.73 -0.33
CA ALA A 190 7.60 1.97 -1.07
C ALA A 190 6.24 2.16 -1.72
N GLY A 191 5.71 3.38 -1.68
CA GLY A 191 4.46 3.76 -2.33
C GLY A 191 4.51 5.19 -2.84
N SER A 192 3.75 5.48 -3.91
CA SER A 192 3.66 6.84 -4.43
C SER A 192 2.56 7.65 -3.73
N ASP A 193 1.64 7.01 -3.05
CA ASP A 193 0.51 7.65 -2.36
C ASP A 193 -0.21 8.64 -3.30
N VAL A 194 -0.52 8.12 -4.47
CA VAL A 194 -1.00 8.91 -5.59
C VAL A 194 -2.50 9.17 -5.48
N HIS A 195 -2.87 10.43 -5.71
CA HIS A 195 -4.26 10.92 -5.64
C HIS A 195 -4.75 11.50 -6.98
N SER A 196 -3.97 11.36 -8.05
CA SER A 196 -4.31 11.93 -9.36
C SER A 196 -3.65 11.13 -10.47
N THR A 197 -4.30 11.03 -11.62
CA THR A 197 -3.71 10.50 -12.85
C THR A 197 -2.82 11.51 -13.58
N LYS A 198 -2.61 12.69 -12.98
CA LYS A 198 -1.79 13.78 -13.51
C LYS A 198 -0.77 14.20 -12.46
N GLY A 199 0.43 14.60 -12.91
CA GLY A 199 1.44 15.19 -12.05
C GLY A 199 2.67 14.31 -11.82
N GLU A 200 3.56 14.80 -10.97
CA GLU A 200 4.92 14.26 -10.79
C GLU A 200 4.99 12.97 -9.97
N GLY A 201 3.98 12.70 -9.13
CA GLY A 201 3.96 11.53 -8.24
C GLY A 201 3.68 10.19 -8.94
N LEU A 202 3.24 10.21 -10.21
CA LEU A 202 2.90 9.00 -10.93
C LEU A 202 4.11 8.17 -11.33
N GLY A 203 4.11 6.90 -10.95
CA GLY A 203 5.12 5.93 -11.37
C GLY A 203 6.52 6.21 -10.82
N VAL A 204 6.62 6.91 -9.68
CA VAL A 204 7.90 7.21 -9.01
C VAL A 204 8.31 6.13 -8.01
N SER A 205 7.41 5.20 -7.70
CA SER A 205 7.61 4.10 -6.76
C SER A 205 7.20 2.78 -7.38
N ALA A 206 7.89 1.71 -7.04
CA ALA A 206 7.41 0.35 -7.24
C ALA A 206 8.05 -0.60 -6.22
N VAL A 207 7.32 -1.63 -5.85
CA VAL A 207 7.89 -2.89 -5.38
C VAL A 207 8.05 -3.80 -6.59
N ARG A 208 9.22 -4.39 -6.75
CA ARG A 208 9.51 -5.28 -7.89
C ARG A 208 9.57 -6.72 -7.43
N LEU A 209 8.82 -7.58 -8.10
CA LEU A 209 8.72 -9.00 -7.81
C LEU A 209 9.23 -9.86 -8.96
N GLN A 210 9.60 -11.09 -8.65
CA GLN A 210 9.96 -12.11 -9.64
C GLN A 210 8.70 -12.64 -10.35
N GLU A 211 7.63 -12.90 -9.60
CA GLU A 211 6.34 -13.38 -10.10
C GLU A 211 5.20 -12.56 -9.51
N LEU A 212 4.10 -12.44 -10.24
CA LEU A 212 2.90 -11.77 -9.75
C LEU A 212 2.10 -12.73 -8.85
N PRO A 213 1.83 -12.35 -7.59
CA PRO A 213 0.93 -13.09 -6.72
C PRO A 213 -0.47 -13.27 -7.33
N GLU A 214 -1.16 -14.32 -6.93
CA GLU A 214 -2.51 -14.59 -7.42
C GLU A 214 -3.52 -13.56 -6.91
N ASP A 215 -3.40 -13.17 -5.64
CA ASP A 215 -4.33 -12.28 -4.95
C ASP A 215 -3.63 -11.39 -3.91
N SER A 216 -4.40 -10.65 -3.11
CA SER A 216 -3.91 -9.80 -2.04
C SER A 216 -3.19 -10.58 -0.93
N PHE A 217 -3.61 -11.81 -0.63
CA PHE A 217 -2.95 -12.66 0.38
C PHE A 217 -1.58 -13.14 -0.12
N GLY A 218 -1.51 -13.52 -1.40
CA GLY A 218 -0.24 -13.83 -2.04
C GLY A 218 0.72 -12.64 -2.03
N LEU A 219 0.22 -11.42 -2.25
CA LEU A 219 1.02 -10.20 -2.13
C LEU A 219 1.53 -10.00 -0.71
N ALA A 220 0.66 -10.13 0.31
CA ALA A 220 1.05 -10.06 1.71
C ALA A 220 2.11 -11.11 2.07
N LYS A 221 1.98 -12.33 1.55
CA LYS A 221 2.99 -13.38 1.74
C LYS A 221 4.36 -12.99 1.18
N VAL A 222 4.42 -12.46 -0.04
CA VAL A 222 5.68 -12.01 -0.66
C VAL A 222 6.33 -10.91 0.17
N LEU A 223 5.54 -9.95 0.68
CA LEU A 223 6.05 -8.89 1.55
C LEU A 223 6.65 -9.47 2.86
N ARG A 224 6.00 -10.47 3.46
CA ARG A 224 6.54 -11.15 4.66
C ARG A 224 7.81 -11.94 4.38
N ASP A 225 7.86 -12.63 3.25
CA ASP A 225 9.01 -13.44 2.87
C ASP A 225 10.25 -12.59 2.51
N GLY A 226 10.04 -11.31 2.19
CA GLY A 226 11.12 -10.37 1.84
C GLY A 226 11.69 -10.59 0.44
N ASP A 227 11.02 -11.37 -0.41
CA ASP A 227 11.50 -11.69 -1.77
C ASP A 227 11.08 -10.62 -2.78
N TYR A 228 11.59 -9.41 -2.59
CA TYR A 228 11.35 -8.26 -3.46
C TYR A 228 12.48 -7.23 -3.37
N VAL A 229 12.48 -6.30 -4.30
CA VAL A 229 13.30 -5.08 -4.23
C VAL A 229 12.44 -3.85 -4.48
N LEU A 230 12.88 -2.70 -3.97
CA LEU A 230 12.19 -1.43 -4.19
C LEU A 230 12.79 -0.73 -5.40
N GLU A 231 11.95 -0.04 -6.16
CA GLU A 231 12.36 0.89 -7.21
C GLU A 231 11.88 2.31 -6.87
N ILE A 232 12.83 3.24 -6.79
CA ILE A 232 12.57 4.61 -6.43
C ILE A 232 12.96 5.53 -7.60
N GLY A 233 12.12 6.51 -7.93
CA GLY A 233 12.40 7.47 -8.99
C GLY A 233 12.57 6.80 -10.35
N ARG A 234 11.81 5.76 -10.63
CA ARG A 234 11.73 5.00 -11.90
C ARG A 234 12.97 4.18 -12.25
N ASN A 235 14.04 4.24 -11.50
CA ASN A 235 15.26 3.50 -11.88
C ASN A 235 16.24 3.19 -10.74
N HIS A 236 16.04 3.63 -9.54
CA HIS A 236 16.95 3.31 -8.43
C HIS A 236 16.45 2.08 -7.69
N ILE A 237 17.27 1.04 -7.66
CA ILE A 237 16.96 -0.19 -6.91
C ILE A 237 17.49 -0.05 -5.48
N VAL A 238 16.63 -0.32 -4.53
CA VAL A 238 16.93 -0.36 -3.09
C VAL A 238 16.59 -1.75 -2.58
N LEU A 239 17.50 -2.32 -1.80
CA LEU A 239 17.26 -3.56 -1.06
C LEU A 239 16.59 -3.18 0.26
N PRO A 240 15.40 -3.71 0.56
CA PRO A 240 14.68 -3.43 1.79
C PRO A 240 15.36 -4.05 3.02
#